data_d8421961706858f5b34c227c411e8115
#
_entry.id   d8421961706858f5b34c227c411e8115
#
_cell.length_a   1.000
_cell.length_b   1.000
_cell.length_c   1.000
_cell.angle_alpha   90.00
_cell.angle_beta   90.00
_cell.angle_gamma   90.00
#
_symmetry.space_group_name_H-M   'P 1'
#
loop_
_entity.id
_entity.type
_entity.pdbx_description
1 polymer ?
#
loop_
_entity_poly.entity_id
_entity_poly.type
_entity_poly.pdbx_seq_one_letter_code
_entity_poly.pdbx_strand_id
1 'polypeptide(L)'
;MEFGRLQSTNHRYHVPCPHCFKFQTIEFGNGQTPGGIFFDKLPTGATDRDLARRTAHYVCRYCESRIDDLHRAWMMPRGVWVPAGCEVDHERAMDARSLPPDNMSWLIGTPTNWGSEWGSQLSVFYAPFHGWGQIVSDFLGKCKSPAKLRQWINEDAGETWEARKSKSTPERIGERLRTPVPRGVVPVWGRFLTVTIDQQAAEGGYRLYVVLAHGDDFRSHVVDYGALNTLEDVWDRVVLRQYHHEDGGNPMAPIVVSADSGWDTKRTYDFCNSHPGMVPCKGSSNDLGGKPYKLAPVQTNDRSEQMLFLVNTDYWETDLQARLDERTPAQAEGLGLCVGSEGDIEFLEHLCNATISDSIDNRGNAKLLWVKKNEGAPNDFRDALRYGLALAVAYVDENGGFPPRMAIQTQRSGIHGGEARPDGRPWL
;
A
#
# COMPACT_ATOMS: atom_id res chain seq x y z
N MET A 1 4.13 -15.83 10.79
CA MET A 1 4.57 -15.14 12.03
C MET A 1 3.57 -15.32 13.19
N GLU A 2 2.28 -14.98 13.01
CA GLU A 2 1.29 -15.06 14.10
C GLU A 2 1.14 -16.46 14.70
N PHE A 3 1.04 -17.50 13.88
CA PHE A 3 0.90 -18.89 14.33
C PHE A 3 2.11 -19.34 15.18
N GLY A 4 3.33 -19.06 14.75
CA GLY A 4 4.53 -19.38 15.53
C GLY A 4 4.62 -18.58 16.83
N ARG A 5 4.14 -17.32 16.83
CA ARG A 5 4.06 -16.48 18.03
C ARG A 5 3.10 -17.07 19.07
N LEU A 6 1.94 -17.53 18.62
CA LEU A 6 0.92 -18.12 19.52
C LEU A 6 1.33 -19.46 20.12
N GLN A 7 2.21 -20.21 19.44
CA GLN A 7 2.72 -21.49 19.95
C GLN A 7 3.99 -21.36 20.79
N SER A 8 4.64 -20.20 20.76
CA SER A 8 5.87 -19.95 21.51
C SER A 8 5.60 -19.28 22.87
N THR A 9 6.67 -19.13 23.64
CA THR A 9 6.64 -18.40 24.93
C THR A 9 6.35 -16.91 24.78
N ASN A 10 6.39 -16.35 23.56
CA ASN A 10 6.04 -14.98 23.18
C ASN A 10 6.58 -13.91 24.16
N HIS A 11 7.89 -13.92 24.37
CA HIS A 11 8.56 -12.95 25.24
C HIS A 11 8.51 -11.53 24.67
N ARG A 12 8.28 -10.56 25.55
CA ARG A 12 8.42 -9.14 25.27
C ARG A 12 9.56 -8.54 26.09
N TYR A 13 10.30 -7.60 25.46
CA TYR A 13 11.40 -6.92 26.14
C TYR A 13 10.87 -5.72 26.91
N HIS A 14 10.98 -5.75 28.23
CA HIS A 14 10.57 -4.69 29.14
C HIS A 14 11.80 -3.91 29.60
N VAL A 15 11.75 -2.59 29.52
CA VAL A 15 12.85 -1.70 29.91
C VAL A 15 12.41 -0.78 31.03
N PRO A 16 13.31 -0.43 31.99
CA PRO A 16 12.96 0.45 33.09
C PRO A 16 12.87 1.91 32.63
N CYS A 17 11.87 2.63 33.14
CA CYS A 17 11.79 4.07 33.03
C CYS A 17 12.94 4.74 33.80
N PRO A 18 13.64 5.75 33.26
CA PRO A 18 14.74 6.42 33.96
C PRO A 18 14.28 7.28 35.14
N HIS A 19 12.98 7.56 35.26
CA HIS A 19 12.43 8.43 36.31
C HIS A 19 11.80 7.64 37.47
N CYS A 20 10.96 6.65 37.15
CA CYS A 20 10.25 5.87 38.19
C CYS A 20 10.74 4.42 38.33
N PHE A 21 11.70 3.99 37.50
CA PHE A 21 12.32 2.65 37.48
C PHE A 21 11.37 1.49 37.19
N LYS A 22 10.09 1.75 36.91
CA LYS A 22 9.14 0.71 36.51
C LYS A 22 9.42 0.22 35.08
N PHE A 23 9.34 -1.08 34.91
CA PHE A 23 9.59 -1.76 33.63
C PHE A 23 8.35 -1.70 32.75
N GLN A 24 8.54 -1.41 31.47
CA GLN A 24 7.49 -1.30 30.46
C GLN A 24 8.02 -1.69 29.08
N THR A 25 7.12 -2.14 28.21
CA THR A 25 7.40 -2.27 26.77
C THR A 25 7.46 -0.90 26.13
N ILE A 26 8.27 -0.76 25.08
CA ILE A 26 8.25 0.43 24.22
C ILE A 26 7.30 0.16 23.07
N GLU A 27 6.25 0.95 22.99
CA GLU A 27 5.20 0.87 21.97
C GLU A 27 5.10 2.20 21.21
N PHE A 28 4.60 2.17 19.97
CA PHE A 28 4.36 3.41 19.23
C PHE A 28 3.22 4.21 19.88
N GLY A 29 2.18 3.51 20.34
CA GLY A 29 1.01 4.11 20.97
C GLY A 29 0.14 4.91 20.00
N ASN A 30 -0.80 5.65 20.56
CA ASN A 30 -1.75 6.49 19.81
C ASN A 30 -1.40 7.99 19.88
N GLY A 31 -0.31 8.37 20.54
CA GLY A 31 0.09 9.77 20.76
C GLY A 31 -0.84 10.58 21.66
N GLN A 32 -1.73 9.92 22.43
CA GLN A 32 -2.70 10.56 23.33
C GLN A 32 -2.65 10.02 24.75
N THR A 33 -2.37 8.74 24.89
CA THR A 33 -2.30 8.06 26.19
C THR A 33 -0.85 7.72 26.54
N PRO A 34 -0.43 7.84 27.82
CA PRO A 34 0.91 7.44 28.26
C PRO A 34 1.23 5.99 27.87
N GLY A 35 2.50 5.69 27.66
CA GLY A 35 2.97 4.38 27.20
C GLY A 35 3.24 4.32 25.67
N GLY A 36 3.38 5.47 25.01
CA GLY A 36 3.65 5.58 23.58
C GLY A 36 4.62 6.70 23.24
N ILE A 37 4.91 6.83 21.93
CA ILE A 37 5.70 7.90 21.37
C ILE A 37 4.80 9.09 21.03
N PHE A 38 5.21 10.26 21.54
CA PHE A 38 4.55 11.55 21.31
C PHE A 38 5.44 12.44 20.45
N PHE A 39 4.81 13.37 19.74
CA PHE A 39 5.47 14.42 18.96
C PHE A 39 4.56 15.62 18.81
N ASP A 40 5.17 16.79 18.57
CA ASP A 40 4.44 18.05 18.43
C ASP A 40 3.78 18.15 17.05
N LYS A 41 2.64 18.83 17.01
CA LYS A 41 1.92 19.21 15.80
C LYS A 41 2.06 20.72 15.60
N LEU A 42 1.81 21.18 14.38
CA LEU A 42 1.72 22.61 14.09
C LEU A 42 0.56 23.27 14.88
N PRO A 43 0.61 24.58 15.11
CA PRO A 43 -0.49 25.30 15.78
C PRO A 43 -1.86 25.11 15.14
N THR A 44 -1.89 24.77 13.85
CA THR A 44 -3.11 24.42 13.09
C THR A 44 -3.65 23.03 13.41
N GLY A 45 -2.95 22.23 14.22
CA GLY A 45 -3.23 20.82 14.45
C GLY A 45 -2.71 19.87 13.36
N ALA A 46 -2.20 20.40 12.26
CA ALA A 46 -1.64 19.60 11.18
C ALA A 46 -0.30 18.95 11.62
N THR A 47 -0.03 17.78 11.08
CA THR A 47 1.23 17.05 11.32
C THR A 47 2.28 17.51 10.32
N ASP A 48 3.38 18.03 10.84
CA ASP A 48 4.60 18.32 10.08
C ASP A 48 5.65 17.24 10.38
N ARG A 49 6.23 16.66 9.34
CA ARG A 49 7.13 15.51 9.45
C ARG A 49 8.46 15.86 10.10
N ASP A 50 9.00 17.04 9.80
CA ASP A 50 10.28 17.49 10.36
C ASP A 50 10.13 17.97 11.80
N LEU A 51 9.02 18.61 12.13
CA LEU A 51 8.69 18.97 13.51
C LEU A 51 8.51 17.70 14.35
N ALA A 52 7.72 16.74 13.89
CA ALA A 52 7.52 15.47 14.57
C ALA A 52 8.85 14.72 14.79
N ARG A 53 9.74 14.70 13.78
CA ARG A 53 11.06 14.09 13.90
C ARG A 53 11.91 14.72 15.00
N ARG A 54 11.87 16.04 15.15
CA ARG A 54 12.69 16.76 16.14
C ARG A 54 12.13 16.72 17.56
N THR A 55 10.81 16.54 17.70
CA THR A 55 10.11 16.62 18.98
C THR A 55 9.68 15.27 19.55
N ALA A 56 9.90 14.18 18.79
CA ALA A 56 9.53 12.83 19.21
C ALA A 56 10.18 12.44 20.55
N HIS A 57 9.35 11.96 21.45
CA HIS A 57 9.75 11.48 22.78
C HIS A 57 8.79 10.40 23.24
N TYR A 58 9.22 9.56 24.15
CA TYR A 58 8.35 8.57 24.78
C TYR A 58 7.75 9.13 26.08
N VAL A 59 6.50 8.78 26.38
CA VAL A 59 5.85 9.13 27.64
C VAL A 59 5.67 7.87 28.46
N CYS A 60 6.21 7.86 29.68
CA CYS A 60 6.15 6.70 30.56
C CYS A 60 4.70 6.34 30.89
N ARG A 61 4.38 5.05 30.81
CA ARG A 61 3.04 4.51 31.16
C ARG A 61 2.65 4.72 32.62
N TYR A 62 3.62 4.76 33.51
CA TYR A 62 3.39 4.75 34.97
C TYR A 62 3.50 6.12 35.63
N CYS A 63 4.50 6.92 35.26
CA CYS A 63 4.72 8.22 35.87
C CYS A 63 4.49 9.40 34.92
N GLU A 64 4.10 9.12 33.70
CA GLU A 64 3.80 10.09 32.64
C GLU A 64 4.95 11.06 32.32
N SER A 65 6.15 10.79 32.86
CA SER A 65 7.32 11.60 32.57
C SER A 65 7.75 11.43 31.13
N ARG A 66 8.18 12.54 30.53
CA ARG A 66 8.83 12.54 29.21
C ARG A 66 10.18 11.84 29.30
N ILE A 67 10.43 10.94 28.36
CA ILE A 67 11.68 10.21 28.17
C ILE A 67 12.21 10.56 26.78
N ASP A 68 13.34 11.26 26.74
CA ASP A 68 13.99 11.61 25.50
C ASP A 68 14.83 10.44 24.96
N ASP A 69 15.10 10.45 23.67
CA ASP A 69 15.81 9.35 22.96
C ASP A 69 17.19 9.03 23.57
N LEU A 70 17.86 10.02 24.16
CA LEU A 70 19.16 9.84 24.86
C LEU A 70 19.07 8.85 26.03
N HIS A 71 17.93 8.74 26.69
CA HIS A 71 17.75 7.81 27.80
C HIS A 71 17.79 6.34 27.38
N ARG A 72 17.60 6.05 26.09
CA ARG A 72 17.61 4.67 25.56
C ARG A 72 18.93 3.96 25.85
N ALA A 73 20.04 4.67 25.76
CA ALA A 73 21.35 4.10 26.07
C ALA A 73 21.45 3.57 27.50
N TRP A 74 20.69 4.18 28.42
CA TRP A 74 20.59 3.71 29.81
C TRP A 74 19.52 2.62 29.97
N MET A 75 18.38 2.74 29.29
CA MET A 75 17.23 1.85 29.42
C MET A 75 17.48 0.47 28.79
N MET A 76 17.99 0.46 27.56
CA MET A 76 18.08 -0.79 26.75
C MET A 76 18.95 -1.87 27.40
N PRO A 77 20.16 -1.60 27.93
CA PRO A 77 20.96 -2.64 28.57
C PRO A 77 20.38 -3.16 29.89
N ARG A 78 19.31 -2.52 30.38
CA ARG A 78 18.69 -2.81 31.68
C ARG A 78 17.36 -3.53 31.56
N GLY A 79 16.96 -3.85 30.32
CA GLY A 79 15.73 -4.54 30.09
C GLY A 79 15.76 -6.02 30.44
N VAL A 80 14.57 -6.60 30.62
CA VAL A 80 14.35 -8.02 30.91
C VAL A 80 13.32 -8.59 29.94
N TRP A 81 13.49 -9.87 29.61
CA TRP A 81 12.54 -10.59 28.77
C TRP A 81 11.41 -11.18 29.64
N VAL A 82 10.18 -10.89 29.28
CA VAL A 82 8.98 -11.31 30.02
C VAL A 82 8.09 -12.15 29.12
N PRO A 83 7.83 -13.44 29.45
CA PRO A 83 6.95 -14.31 28.68
C PRO A 83 5.50 -13.86 28.82
N ALA A 84 4.67 -14.23 27.84
CA ALA A 84 3.24 -13.97 27.89
C ALA A 84 2.59 -14.62 29.12
N GLY A 85 1.69 -13.88 29.79
CA GLY A 85 1.03 -14.31 31.03
C GLY A 85 1.78 -13.96 32.31
N CYS A 86 2.99 -13.39 32.18
CA CYS A 86 3.75 -12.90 33.33
C CYS A 86 3.81 -11.37 33.38
N GLU A 87 3.99 -10.84 34.56
CA GLU A 87 4.26 -9.44 34.84
C GLU A 87 5.65 -9.27 35.47
N VAL A 88 6.16 -8.04 35.52
CA VAL A 88 7.46 -7.73 36.08
C VAL A 88 7.33 -7.27 37.52
N ASP A 89 8.03 -7.93 38.43
CA ASP A 89 8.37 -7.33 39.74
C ASP A 89 9.44 -6.27 39.50
N HIS A 90 9.05 -5.02 39.53
CA HIS A 90 9.90 -3.90 39.13
C HIS A 90 11.14 -3.74 40.03
N GLU A 91 11.02 -4.01 41.33
CA GLU A 91 12.12 -3.91 42.29
C GLU A 91 13.14 -5.02 42.04
N ARG A 92 12.69 -6.25 42.00
CA ARG A 92 13.55 -7.40 41.73
C ARG A 92 14.20 -7.34 40.35
N ALA A 93 13.47 -6.84 39.33
CA ALA A 93 14.03 -6.70 37.98
C ALA A 93 15.17 -5.67 37.91
N MET A 94 15.15 -4.63 38.74
CA MET A 94 16.26 -3.67 38.82
C MET A 94 17.51 -4.30 39.42
N ASP A 95 17.37 -5.22 40.38
CA ASP A 95 18.47 -5.94 41.01
C ASP A 95 18.95 -7.13 40.16
N ALA A 96 18.12 -7.66 39.30
CA ALA A 96 18.37 -8.86 38.50
C ALA A 96 19.54 -8.75 37.49
N ARG A 97 20.05 -7.56 37.20
CA ARG A 97 21.15 -7.32 36.27
C ARG A 97 22.43 -8.11 36.58
N SER A 98 22.60 -8.52 37.79
CA SER A 98 23.74 -9.29 38.26
C SER A 98 23.48 -10.79 38.37
N LEU A 99 22.28 -11.25 38.06
CA LEU A 99 21.86 -12.65 38.20
C LEU A 99 21.97 -13.41 36.87
N PRO A 100 22.28 -14.72 36.91
CA PRO A 100 22.26 -15.57 35.72
C PRO A 100 20.88 -15.61 35.05
N PRO A 101 20.81 -15.85 33.72
CA PRO A 101 19.53 -15.91 32.98
C PRO A 101 18.52 -16.94 33.53
N ASP A 102 18.98 -17.93 34.28
CA ASP A 102 18.15 -19.01 34.85
C ASP A 102 17.36 -18.58 36.09
N ASN A 103 17.65 -17.41 36.65
CA ASN A 103 16.93 -16.92 37.83
C ASN A 103 15.89 -15.86 37.42
N MET A 104 14.67 -16.33 37.14
CA MET A 104 13.53 -15.47 36.78
C MET A 104 12.78 -14.92 38.02
N SER A 105 13.48 -14.61 39.12
CA SER A 105 12.89 -14.14 40.38
C SER A 105 12.11 -12.82 40.26
N TRP A 106 12.30 -12.09 39.15
CA TRP A 106 11.55 -10.87 38.84
C TRP A 106 10.20 -11.10 38.14
N LEU A 107 9.85 -12.34 37.78
CA LEU A 107 8.56 -12.65 37.15
C LEU A 107 7.49 -12.89 38.20
N ILE A 108 6.33 -12.28 37.98
CA ILE A 108 5.07 -12.52 38.70
C ILE A 108 4.13 -13.24 37.75
N GLY A 109 3.49 -14.34 38.18
CA GLY A 109 2.56 -15.12 37.41
C GLY A 109 3.19 -16.35 36.77
N THR A 110 2.41 -17.00 35.88
CA THR A 110 2.82 -18.21 35.16
C THR A 110 2.73 -17.97 33.67
N PRO A 111 3.75 -18.32 32.88
CA PRO A 111 3.70 -18.22 31.43
C PRO A 111 2.48 -18.93 30.84
N THR A 112 1.77 -18.27 29.94
CA THR A 112 0.59 -18.83 29.27
C THR A 112 0.96 -20.03 28.39
N ASN A 113 2.15 -20.00 27.80
CA ASN A 113 2.68 -21.06 26.96
C ASN A 113 4.11 -21.38 27.41
N TRP A 114 4.27 -22.47 28.17
CA TRP A 114 5.57 -23.03 28.53
C TRP A 114 5.92 -24.14 27.52
N GLY A 115 5.93 -23.75 26.24
CA GLY A 115 6.19 -24.71 25.16
C GLY A 115 7.67 -24.95 24.91
N SER A 116 7.95 -25.88 24.03
CA SER A 116 9.30 -26.25 23.59
C SER A 116 9.98 -25.15 22.73
N GLU A 117 9.23 -24.14 22.28
CA GLU A 117 9.74 -23.09 21.40
C GLU A 117 9.82 -21.75 22.11
N TRP A 118 11.00 -21.15 22.08
CA TRP A 118 11.23 -19.80 22.57
C TRP A 118 10.97 -18.78 21.46
N GLY A 119 9.98 -17.92 21.65
CA GLY A 119 9.64 -16.85 20.73
C GLY A 119 9.73 -15.49 21.40
N SER A 120 10.22 -14.51 20.68
CA SER A 120 10.30 -13.13 21.16
C SER A 120 9.78 -12.15 20.11
N GLN A 121 9.19 -11.05 20.57
CA GLN A 121 8.81 -9.92 19.74
C GLN A 121 9.68 -8.72 20.08
N LEU A 122 10.34 -8.17 19.06
CA LEU A 122 11.16 -6.97 19.18
C LEU A 122 10.85 -6.04 18.01
N SER A 123 10.63 -4.76 18.31
CA SER A 123 10.37 -3.72 17.34
C SER A 123 11.59 -2.83 17.12
N VAL A 124 11.56 -2.02 16.05
CA VAL A 124 12.56 -0.98 15.78
C VAL A 124 12.68 0.04 16.91
N PHE A 125 11.67 0.15 17.78
CA PHE A 125 11.68 1.08 18.92
C PHE A 125 12.82 0.83 19.92
N TYR A 126 13.35 -0.38 19.93
CA TYR A 126 14.49 -0.80 20.74
C TYR A 126 15.84 -0.65 20.02
N ALA A 127 15.85 -0.44 18.71
CA ALA A 127 17.07 -0.42 17.91
C ALA A 127 17.95 0.80 18.24
N PRO A 128 19.22 0.61 18.59
CA PRO A 128 20.10 1.71 19.04
C PRO A 128 20.51 2.66 17.90
N PHE A 129 20.39 2.21 16.65
CA PHE A 129 20.79 2.96 15.45
C PHE A 129 19.66 3.76 14.79
N HIS A 130 18.42 3.62 15.27
CA HIS A 130 17.28 4.42 14.83
C HIS A 130 16.69 5.19 15.99
N GLY A 131 16.80 6.53 15.97
CA GLY A 131 16.16 7.39 16.95
C GLY A 131 14.64 7.40 16.81
N TRP A 132 13.90 7.64 17.89
CA TRP A 132 12.45 7.72 17.86
C TRP A 132 11.93 8.77 16.87
N GLY A 133 12.65 9.88 16.72
CA GLY A 133 12.31 10.90 15.71
C GLY A 133 12.38 10.36 14.28
N GLN A 134 13.36 9.53 13.95
CA GLN A 134 13.45 8.89 12.64
C GLN A 134 12.29 7.91 12.43
N ILE A 135 11.99 7.11 13.45
CA ILE A 135 10.88 6.12 13.40
C ILE A 135 9.53 6.82 13.18
N VAL A 136 9.27 7.93 13.89
CA VAL A 136 8.06 8.75 13.68
C VAL A 136 8.01 9.32 12.26
N SER A 137 9.13 9.87 11.77
CA SER A 137 9.22 10.42 10.42
C SER A 137 8.93 9.35 9.35
N ASP A 138 9.44 8.13 9.54
CA ASP A 138 9.21 7.00 8.63
C ASP A 138 7.75 6.53 8.67
N PHE A 139 7.17 6.44 9.86
CA PHE A 139 5.74 6.17 10.02
C PHE A 139 4.88 7.20 9.27
N LEU A 140 5.13 8.50 9.49
CA LEU A 140 4.37 9.57 8.84
C LEU A 140 4.54 9.58 7.31
N GLY A 141 5.66 9.09 6.80
CA GLY A 141 5.86 8.88 5.37
C GLY A 141 5.11 7.68 4.79
N LYS A 142 4.84 6.68 5.63
CA LYS A 142 4.22 5.41 5.21
C LYS A 142 2.73 5.31 5.55
N CYS A 143 2.25 6.01 6.59
CA CYS A 143 0.91 5.82 7.16
C CYS A 143 -0.25 6.19 6.21
N LYS A 144 -0.01 7.00 5.19
CA LYS A 144 -1.02 7.38 4.19
C LYS A 144 -1.27 6.29 3.14
N SER A 145 -0.34 5.36 2.97
CA SER A 145 -0.49 4.22 2.06
C SER A 145 -0.73 2.95 2.87
N PRO A 146 -1.88 2.27 2.70
CA PRO A 146 -2.18 1.05 3.46
C PRO A 146 -1.15 -0.05 3.29
N ALA A 147 -0.62 -0.22 2.08
CA ALA A 147 0.41 -1.21 1.82
C ALA A 147 1.74 -0.88 2.52
N LYS A 148 2.16 0.41 2.49
CA LYS A 148 3.36 0.87 3.22
C LYS A 148 3.15 0.83 4.74
N LEU A 149 1.93 1.12 5.21
CA LEU A 149 1.58 1.01 6.62
C LEU A 149 1.63 -0.45 7.10
N ARG A 150 1.10 -1.39 6.28
CA ARG A 150 1.20 -2.82 6.56
C ARG A 150 2.66 -3.26 6.67
N GLN A 151 3.50 -2.85 5.73
CA GLN A 151 4.93 -3.13 5.77
C GLN A 151 5.56 -2.59 7.05
N TRP A 152 5.28 -1.33 7.41
CA TRP A 152 5.80 -0.71 8.62
C TRP A 152 5.37 -1.44 9.90
N ILE A 153 4.09 -1.86 9.99
CA ILE A 153 3.58 -2.62 11.13
C ILE A 153 4.27 -3.98 11.24
N ASN A 154 4.44 -4.71 10.12
CA ASN A 154 5.04 -6.03 10.14
C ASN A 154 6.56 -6.00 10.36
N GLU A 155 7.28 -5.08 9.73
CA GLU A 155 8.74 -5.07 9.69
C GLU A 155 9.34 -4.14 10.73
N ASP A 156 8.76 -2.94 10.92
CA ASP A 156 9.30 -1.94 11.84
C ASP A 156 8.69 -2.08 13.25
N ALA A 157 7.36 -2.15 13.37
CA ALA A 157 6.71 -2.33 14.67
C ALA A 157 6.84 -3.77 15.20
N GLY A 158 7.14 -4.75 14.35
CA GLY A 158 7.21 -6.16 14.71
C GLY A 158 5.85 -6.74 15.13
N GLU A 159 4.77 -6.14 14.64
CA GLU A 159 3.40 -6.53 14.94
C GLU A 159 2.76 -7.21 13.73
N THR A 160 1.73 -7.99 13.97
CA THR A 160 0.97 -8.63 12.90
C THR A 160 -0.08 -7.67 12.35
N TRP A 161 -0.04 -7.42 11.05
CA TRP A 161 -1.11 -6.69 10.39
C TRP A 161 -2.38 -7.53 10.36
N GLU A 162 -3.41 -7.11 11.09
CA GLU A 162 -4.72 -7.71 11.00
C GLU A 162 -5.47 -7.15 9.78
N ALA A 163 -5.49 -7.92 8.71
CA ALA A 163 -6.32 -7.61 7.57
C ALA A 163 -7.79 -7.94 7.90
N ARG A 164 -8.63 -6.91 7.98
CA ARG A 164 -10.07 -7.13 8.17
C ARG A 164 -10.67 -7.67 6.89
N LYS A 165 -11.46 -8.74 6.99
CA LYS A 165 -12.27 -9.25 5.88
C LYS A 165 -13.20 -8.12 5.43
N SER A 166 -13.19 -7.82 4.13
CA SER A 166 -14.07 -6.79 3.58
C SER A 166 -15.54 -7.21 3.74
N LYS A 167 -16.35 -6.28 4.24
CA LYS A 167 -17.81 -6.39 4.30
C LYS A 167 -18.48 -5.50 3.24
N SER A 168 -17.72 -4.98 2.31
CA SER A 168 -18.23 -4.09 1.29
C SER A 168 -19.15 -4.84 0.34
N THR A 169 -20.30 -4.26 0.06
CA THR A 169 -21.24 -4.70 -0.97
C THR A 169 -21.19 -3.74 -2.17
N PRO A 170 -21.61 -4.16 -3.36
CA PRO A 170 -21.64 -3.30 -4.54
C PRO A 170 -22.37 -1.96 -4.28
N GLU A 171 -23.53 -2.01 -3.61
CA GLU A 171 -24.32 -0.84 -3.29
C GLU A 171 -23.55 0.15 -2.40
N ARG A 172 -22.97 -0.35 -1.30
CA ARG A 172 -22.18 0.49 -0.38
C ARG A 172 -20.95 1.10 -1.03
N ILE A 173 -20.25 0.33 -1.86
CA ILE A 173 -19.12 0.86 -2.64
C ILE A 173 -19.63 1.93 -3.62
N GLY A 174 -20.71 1.65 -4.36
CA GLY A 174 -21.30 2.60 -5.30
C GLY A 174 -21.74 3.90 -4.63
N GLU A 175 -22.48 3.83 -3.53
CA GLU A 175 -22.92 5.01 -2.77
C GLU A 175 -21.74 5.88 -2.32
N ARG A 176 -20.64 5.26 -1.94
CA ARG A 176 -19.49 5.95 -1.39
C ARG A 176 -18.55 6.53 -2.43
N LEU A 177 -18.25 5.77 -3.49
CA LEU A 177 -17.27 6.18 -4.50
C LEU A 177 -17.84 7.12 -5.54
N ARG A 178 -19.15 7.11 -5.79
CA ARG A 178 -19.77 7.95 -6.82
C ARG A 178 -19.61 9.41 -6.49
N THR A 179 -19.14 10.14 -7.47
CA THR A 179 -19.00 11.59 -7.45
C THR A 179 -20.01 12.20 -8.44
N PRO A 180 -20.28 13.50 -8.38
CA PRO A 180 -21.13 14.15 -9.38
C PRO A 180 -20.47 14.29 -10.76
N VAL A 181 -19.21 13.87 -10.92
CA VAL A 181 -18.48 14.00 -12.19
C VAL A 181 -19.06 13.01 -13.22
N PRO A 182 -19.50 13.49 -14.41
CA PRO A 182 -20.05 12.62 -15.43
C PRO A 182 -19.03 11.64 -15.99
N ARG A 183 -19.49 10.50 -16.50
CA ARG A 183 -18.66 9.54 -17.18
C ARG A 183 -17.98 10.16 -18.41
N GLY A 184 -16.71 9.91 -18.60
CA GLY A 184 -15.90 10.48 -19.68
C GLY A 184 -15.42 11.90 -19.41
N VAL A 185 -15.61 12.43 -18.18
CA VAL A 185 -15.15 13.74 -17.75
C VAL A 185 -14.06 13.59 -16.68
N VAL A 186 -13.00 14.36 -16.81
CA VAL A 186 -11.87 14.39 -15.88
C VAL A 186 -12.17 15.37 -14.75
N PRO A 187 -12.05 14.97 -13.46
CA PRO A 187 -12.24 15.90 -12.34
C PRO A 187 -11.28 17.09 -12.38
N VAL A 188 -11.68 18.22 -11.81
CA VAL A 188 -10.90 19.49 -11.76
C VAL A 188 -9.46 19.27 -11.28
N TRP A 189 -9.24 18.36 -10.36
CA TRP A 189 -7.93 18.05 -9.79
C TRP A 189 -7.12 17.02 -10.59
N GLY A 190 -7.69 16.42 -11.65
CA GLY A 190 -7.02 15.43 -12.51
C GLY A 190 -5.81 16.04 -13.22
N ARG A 191 -4.67 15.36 -13.14
CA ARG A 191 -3.38 15.80 -13.71
C ARG A 191 -3.00 15.02 -14.95
N PHE A 192 -3.32 13.74 -14.96
CA PHE A 192 -3.03 12.84 -16.08
C PHE A 192 -3.97 11.63 -16.04
N LEU A 193 -4.02 10.93 -17.17
CA LEU A 193 -4.85 9.75 -17.34
C LEU A 193 -3.99 8.52 -17.62
N THR A 194 -4.41 7.39 -17.03
CA THR A 194 -3.93 6.06 -17.40
C THR A 194 -5.06 5.22 -17.96
N VAL A 195 -4.74 4.27 -18.84
CA VAL A 195 -5.67 3.22 -19.27
C VAL A 195 -5.07 1.87 -18.96
N THR A 196 -5.88 0.99 -18.43
CA THR A 196 -5.50 -0.40 -18.19
C THR A 196 -6.49 -1.33 -18.82
N ILE A 197 -5.98 -2.39 -19.43
CA ILE A 197 -6.76 -3.35 -20.21
C ILE A 197 -6.54 -4.73 -19.62
N ASP A 198 -7.63 -5.38 -19.23
CA ASP A 198 -7.63 -6.79 -18.88
C ASP A 198 -8.19 -7.62 -20.02
N GLN A 199 -7.57 -8.76 -20.31
CA GLN A 199 -7.91 -9.59 -21.47
C GLN A 199 -8.54 -10.89 -21.03
N GLN A 200 -9.76 -11.14 -21.53
CA GLN A 200 -10.52 -12.33 -21.18
C GLN A 200 -10.52 -13.38 -22.30
N ALA A 201 -10.35 -14.65 -21.88
CA ALA A 201 -10.31 -15.80 -22.77
C ALA A 201 -11.71 -16.36 -23.16
N ALA A 202 -12.79 -15.73 -22.72
CA ALA A 202 -14.15 -16.19 -22.99
C ALA A 202 -14.42 -16.31 -24.49
N GLU A 203 -15.38 -17.15 -24.87
CA GLU A 203 -15.80 -17.37 -26.25
C GLU A 203 -16.21 -16.03 -26.90
N GLY A 204 -15.48 -15.64 -27.95
CA GLY A 204 -15.60 -14.30 -28.55
C GLY A 204 -14.59 -13.27 -28.04
N GLY A 205 -13.90 -13.53 -26.94
CA GLY A 205 -12.87 -12.71 -26.29
C GLY A 205 -13.20 -11.23 -26.19
N TYR A 206 -13.22 -10.66 -25.01
CA TYR A 206 -13.38 -9.21 -24.84
C TYR A 206 -12.23 -8.60 -24.05
N ARG A 207 -12.08 -7.31 -24.19
CA ARG A 207 -11.07 -6.50 -23.51
C ARG A 207 -11.76 -5.54 -22.57
N LEU A 208 -11.63 -5.78 -21.28
CA LEU A 208 -12.10 -4.84 -20.26
C LEU A 208 -11.11 -3.69 -20.14
N TYR A 209 -11.59 -2.47 -20.08
CA TYR A 209 -10.75 -1.32 -19.89
C TYR A 209 -11.23 -0.46 -18.73
N VAL A 210 -10.28 0.19 -18.06
CA VAL A 210 -10.52 1.21 -17.04
C VAL A 210 -9.65 2.42 -17.35
N VAL A 211 -10.27 3.60 -17.38
CA VAL A 211 -9.60 4.90 -17.51
C VAL A 211 -9.58 5.57 -16.16
N LEU A 212 -8.40 5.90 -15.67
CA LEU A 212 -8.22 6.58 -14.38
C LEU A 212 -7.62 7.96 -14.57
N ALA A 213 -8.20 8.96 -13.92
CA ALA A 213 -7.57 10.25 -13.68
C ALA A 213 -6.83 10.22 -12.34
N HIS A 214 -5.64 10.79 -12.29
CA HIS A 214 -4.79 10.85 -11.12
C HIS A 214 -4.44 12.30 -10.75
N GLY A 215 -4.46 12.61 -9.44
CA GLY A 215 -4.04 13.90 -8.88
C GLY A 215 -2.62 13.86 -8.30
N ASP A 216 -2.13 15.01 -7.83
CA ASP A 216 -0.77 15.18 -7.26
C ASP A 216 -0.49 14.33 -6.00
N ASP A 217 -1.52 13.87 -5.31
CA ASP A 217 -1.47 13.06 -4.11
C ASP A 217 -1.80 11.58 -4.35
N PHE A 218 -1.79 11.16 -5.63
CA PHE A 218 -2.23 9.83 -6.09
C PHE A 218 -3.69 9.49 -5.75
N ARG A 219 -4.52 10.50 -5.42
CA ARG A 219 -5.97 10.29 -5.51
C ARG A 219 -6.32 9.91 -6.94
N SER A 220 -7.27 9.05 -7.11
CA SER A 220 -7.64 8.52 -8.42
C SER A 220 -9.15 8.60 -8.64
N HIS A 221 -9.57 8.72 -9.87
CA HIS A 221 -10.98 8.73 -10.24
C HIS A 221 -11.19 7.89 -11.48
N VAL A 222 -12.17 6.98 -11.40
CA VAL A 222 -12.60 6.19 -12.55
C VAL A 222 -13.40 7.10 -13.48
N VAL A 223 -12.79 7.48 -14.60
CA VAL A 223 -13.37 8.38 -15.60
C VAL A 223 -14.26 7.61 -16.56
N ASP A 224 -13.80 6.43 -16.98
CA ASP A 224 -14.53 5.56 -17.91
C ASP A 224 -14.11 4.10 -17.71
N TYR A 225 -14.95 3.17 -18.05
CA TYR A 225 -14.70 1.72 -18.02
C TYR A 225 -15.67 1.00 -18.96
N GLY A 226 -15.36 -0.20 -19.36
CA GLY A 226 -16.23 -1.00 -20.22
C GLY A 226 -15.52 -2.17 -20.85
N ALA A 227 -16.18 -2.78 -21.81
CA ALA A 227 -15.69 -3.90 -22.58
C ALA A 227 -15.75 -3.61 -24.08
N LEU A 228 -14.71 -4.01 -24.81
CA LEU A 228 -14.60 -3.94 -26.26
C LEU A 228 -14.03 -5.26 -26.79
N ASN A 229 -14.19 -5.51 -28.08
CA ASN A 229 -13.86 -6.83 -28.65
C ASN A 229 -12.36 -7.04 -28.85
N THR A 230 -11.61 -5.98 -29.21
CA THR A 230 -10.20 -6.09 -29.58
C THR A 230 -9.33 -5.03 -28.89
N LEU A 231 -8.02 -5.25 -28.88
CA LEU A 231 -7.05 -4.23 -28.42
C LEU A 231 -7.09 -3.01 -29.31
N GLU A 232 -7.26 -3.21 -30.60
CA GLU A 232 -7.40 -2.16 -31.62
C GLU A 232 -8.62 -1.27 -31.32
N ASP A 233 -9.78 -1.87 -30.98
CA ASP A 233 -10.97 -1.12 -30.59
C ASP A 233 -10.74 -0.27 -29.33
N VAL A 234 -10.00 -0.82 -28.33
CA VAL A 234 -9.65 -0.05 -27.12
C VAL A 234 -8.70 1.08 -27.47
N TRP A 235 -7.70 0.82 -28.32
CA TRP A 235 -6.79 1.86 -28.76
C TRP A 235 -7.52 3.00 -29.44
N ASP A 236 -8.31 2.71 -30.46
CA ASP A 236 -8.97 3.73 -31.29
C ASP A 236 -10.05 4.51 -30.53
N ARG A 237 -10.83 3.84 -29.67
CA ARG A 237 -12.03 4.42 -29.06
C ARG A 237 -11.82 4.93 -27.62
N VAL A 238 -10.78 4.46 -26.94
CA VAL A 238 -10.50 4.78 -25.52
C VAL A 238 -9.17 5.51 -25.37
N VAL A 239 -8.08 4.97 -25.92
CA VAL A 239 -6.75 5.55 -25.74
C VAL A 239 -6.57 6.83 -26.57
N LEU A 240 -7.02 6.85 -27.81
CA LEU A 240 -6.95 8.04 -28.66
C LEU A 240 -8.03 9.09 -28.36
N ARG A 241 -8.98 8.77 -27.48
CA ARG A 241 -10.04 9.68 -27.10
C ARG A 241 -9.50 10.85 -26.29
N GLN A 242 -10.03 12.05 -26.58
CA GLN A 242 -9.81 13.24 -25.78
C GLN A 242 -10.91 13.34 -24.70
N TYR A 243 -10.52 13.28 -23.44
CA TYR A 243 -11.43 13.38 -22.29
C TYR A 243 -11.55 14.83 -21.83
N HIS A 244 -12.77 15.35 -21.77
CA HIS A 244 -13.02 16.72 -21.35
C HIS A 244 -12.74 16.90 -19.86
N HIS A 245 -12.21 18.06 -19.51
CA HIS A 245 -11.99 18.45 -18.12
C HIS A 245 -13.24 19.11 -17.55
N GLU A 246 -13.57 18.84 -16.29
CA GLU A 246 -14.81 19.32 -15.62
C GLU A 246 -14.93 20.86 -15.59
N ASP A 247 -13.81 21.56 -15.49
CA ASP A 247 -13.74 23.03 -15.48
C ASP A 247 -13.72 23.68 -16.87
N GLY A 248 -13.90 22.87 -17.93
CA GLY A 248 -13.82 23.34 -19.32
C GLY A 248 -12.40 23.58 -19.82
N GLY A 249 -11.38 23.12 -19.06
CA GLY A 249 -9.98 23.14 -19.47
C GLY A 249 -9.69 22.30 -20.72
N ASN A 250 -8.42 22.25 -21.12
CA ASN A 250 -8.01 21.48 -22.28
C ASN A 250 -8.35 19.99 -22.12
N PRO A 251 -8.89 19.35 -23.15
CA PRO A 251 -9.09 17.91 -23.14
C PRO A 251 -7.78 17.15 -22.91
N MET A 252 -7.86 16.03 -22.21
CA MET A 252 -6.73 15.19 -21.85
C MET A 252 -6.80 13.86 -22.59
N ALA A 253 -5.67 13.42 -23.14
CA ALA A 253 -5.49 12.03 -23.57
C ALA A 253 -4.77 11.22 -22.49
N PRO A 254 -5.00 9.90 -22.43
CA PRO A 254 -4.18 9.00 -21.62
C PRO A 254 -2.70 9.10 -22.02
N ILE A 255 -1.81 9.15 -21.04
CA ILE A 255 -0.37 9.31 -21.28
C ILE A 255 0.40 7.99 -21.18
N VAL A 256 -0.17 7.01 -20.49
CA VAL A 256 0.41 5.67 -20.37
C VAL A 256 -0.72 4.63 -20.30
N VAL A 257 -0.50 3.53 -21.00
CA VAL A 257 -1.47 2.43 -21.14
C VAL A 257 -0.80 1.13 -20.77
N SER A 258 -1.51 0.24 -20.07
CA SER A 258 -1.04 -1.14 -19.87
C SER A 258 -2.09 -2.16 -20.31
N ALA A 259 -1.62 -3.28 -20.86
CA ALA A 259 -2.48 -4.42 -21.18
C ALA A 259 -1.97 -5.67 -20.45
N ASP A 260 -2.88 -6.40 -19.78
CA ASP A 260 -2.55 -7.68 -19.19
C ASP A 260 -2.09 -8.68 -20.25
N SER A 261 -0.93 -9.28 -20.02
CA SER A 261 -0.29 -10.25 -20.92
C SER A 261 -0.45 -11.70 -20.46
N GLY A 262 -1.31 -11.93 -19.46
CA GLY A 262 -1.49 -13.25 -18.87
C GLY A 262 -2.08 -14.30 -19.79
N TRP A 263 -2.96 -13.91 -20.69
CA TRP A 263 -3.67 -14.83 -21.58
C TRP A 263 -3.03 -14.94 -22.96
N ASP A 264 -2.97 -13.87 -23.75
CA ASP A 264 -2.37 -13.86 -25.09
C ASP A 264 -1.08 -13.04 -25.09
N THR A 265 -0.06 -13.60 -24.45
CA THR A 265 1.22 -12.92 -24.21
C THR A 265 1.85 -12.40 -25.51
N LYS A 266 1.88 -13.23 -26.56
CA LYS A 266 2.52 -12.86 -27.83
C LYS A 266 1.83 -11.68 -28.50
N ARG A 267 0.53 -11.78 -28.70
CA ARG A 267 -0.26 -10.69 -29.32
C ARG A 267 -0.17 -9.40 -28.51
N THR A 268 -0.23 -9.52 -27.19
CA THR A 268 -0.12 -8.36 -26.30
C THR A 268 1.25 -7.69 -26.44
N TYR A 269 2.32 -8.46 -26.49
CA TYR A 269 3.66 -7.92 -26.68
C TYR A 269 3.83 -7.25 -28.04
N ASP A 270 3.40 -7.90 -29.11
CA ASP A 270 3.46 -7.37 -30.47
C ASP A 270 2.62 -6.07 -30.57
N PHE A 271 1.45 -6.05 -29.97
CA PHE A 271 0.59 -4.88 -29.94
C PHE A 271 1.22 -3.72 -29.16
N CYS A 272 1.68 -3.97 -27.94
CA CYS A 272 2.35 -2.95 -27.14
C CYS A 272 3.61 -2.38 -27.83
N ASN A 273 4.38 -3.24 -28.51
CA ASN A 273 5.58 -2.82 -29.24
C ASN A 273 5.27 -1.89 -30.41
N SER A 274 4.09 -2.04 -31.02
CA SER A 274 3.66 -1.21 -32.16
C SER A 274 2.92 0.08 -31.75
N HIS A 275 2.62 0.26 -30.45
CA HIS A 275 1.83 1.39 -29.94
C HIS A 275 2.61 2.14 -28.83
N PRO A 276 3.24 3.29 -29.16
CA PRO A 276 4.01 4.08 -28.19
C PRO A 276 3.20 4.48 -26.97
N GLY A 277 3.80 4.39 -25.77
CA GLY A 277 3.13 4.67 -24.50
C GLY A 277 2.31 3.50 -23.95
N MET A 278 2.33 2.35 -24.64
CA MET A 278 1.70 1.13 -24.17
C MET A 278 2.71 0.11 -23.67
N VAL A 279 2.45 -0.53 -22.54
CA VAL A 279 3.32 -1.50 -21.89
C VAL A 279 2.55 -2.77 -21.51
N PRO A 280 3.09 -3.97 -21.80
CA PRO A 280 2.47 -5.19 -21.28
C PRO A 280 2.61 -5.25 -19.78
N CYS A 281 1.57 -5.67 -19.08
CA CYS A 281 1.60 -5.85 -17.62
C CYS A 281 1.27 -7.29 -17.23
N LYS A 282 1.62 -7.63 -15.99
CA LYS A 282 1.27 -8.90 -15.37
C LYS A 282 1.28 -8.77 -13.85
N GLY A 283 0.26 -9.35 -13.20
CA GLY A 283 0.26 -9.51 -11.75
C GLY A 283 1.31 -10.51 -11.28
N SER A 284 2.02 -10.19 -10.22
CA SER A 284 2.96 -11.08 -9.53
C SER A 284 2.48 -11.37 -8.13
N SER A 285 2.23 -12.66 -7.84
CA SER A 285 2.00 -13.17 -6.48
C SER A 285 3.29 -13.43 -5.71
N ASN A 286 4.44 -13.36 -6.39
CA ASN A 286 5.75 -13.45 -5.75
C ASN A 286 6.12 -12.09 -5.19
N ASP A 287 6.82 -12.12 -4.04
CA ASP A 287 7.39 -10.91 -3.48
C ASP A 287 8.38 -10.26 -4.46
N LEU A 288 8.17 -9.00 -4.75
CA LEU A 288 9.06 -8.17 -5.57
C LEU A 288 10.11 -7.43 -4.72
N GLY A 289 10.48 -7.99 -3.56
CA GLY A 289 11.39 -7.36 -2.60
C GLY A 289 10.75 -6.16 -1.89
N GLY A 290 9.47 -6.27 -1.55
CA GLY A 290 8.69 -5.21 -0.93
C GLY A 290 8.34 -4.03 -1.87
N LYS A 291 8.73 -4.11 -3.15
CA LYS A 291 8.43 -3.05 -4.13
C LYS A 291 7.00 -3.16 -4.66
N PRO A 292 6.34 -2.03 -4.93
CA PRO A 292 4.98 -2.01 -5.47
C PRO A 292 4.92 -2.53 -6.92
N TYR A 293 6.00 -2.39 -7.67
CA TYR A 293 6.15 -2.86 -9.04
C TYR A 293 7.61 -3.15 -9.39
N LYS A 294 7.82 -3.79 -10.53
CA LYS A 294 9.14 -4.00 -11.12
C LYS A 294 9.02 -3.93 -12.64
N LEU A 295 9.93 -3.23 -13.29
CA LEU A 295 10.13 -3.30 -14.72
C LEU A 295 11.15 -4.40 -15.02
N ALA A 296 10.79 -5.35 -15.86
CA ALA A 296 11.64 -6.47 -16.23
C ALA A 296 11.78 -6.53 -17.76
N PRO A 297 13.00 -6.60 -18.31
CA PRO A 297 13.18 -6.78 -19.75
C PRO A 297 12.67 -8.16 -20.16
N VAL A 298 11.91 -8.22 -21.23
CA VAL A 298 11.45 -9.46 -21.86
C VAL A 298 11.85 -9.44 -23.34
N GLN A 299 12.20 -10.60 -23.87
CA GLN A 299 12.48 -10.74 -25.30
C GLN A 299 11.20 -11.14 -26.02
N THR A 300 10.91 -10.42 -27.07
CA THR A 300 9.88 -10.78 -28.04
C THR A 300 10.44 -11.73 -29.10
N ASN A 301 9.56 -12.40 -29.87
CA ASN A 301 9.99 -13.37 -30.88
C ASN A 301 10.82 -12.77 -32.03
N ASP A 302 10.67 -11.50 -32.29
CA ASP A 302 11.48 -10.74 -33.28
C ASP A 302 12.83 -10.28 -32.72
N ARG A 303 13.18 -10.69 -31.47
CA ARG A 303 14.36 -10.30 -30.71
C ARG A 303 14.41 -8.82 -30.28
N SER A 304 13.30 -8.10 -30.37
CA SER A 304 13.20 -6.78 -29.75
C SER A 304 13.12 -6.93 -28.23
N GLU A 305 13.75 -6.01 -27.49
CA GLU A 305 13.61 -5.91 -26.05
C GLU A 305 12.39 -5.07 -25.72
N GLN A 306 11.55 -5.59 -24.84
CA GLN A 306 10.38 -4.88 -24.32
C GLN A 306 10.39 -4.94 -22.80
N MET A 307 9.88 -3.91 -22.15
CA MET A 307 9.72 -3.90 -20.69
C MET A 307 8.35 -4.47 -20.30
N LEU A 308 8.37 -5.49 -19.46
CA LEU A 308 7.18 -6.01 -18.80
C LEU A 308 6.98 -5.29 -17.48
N PHE A 309 5.82 -4.71 -17.28
CA PHE A 309 5.40 -4.10 -16.03
C PHE A 309 4.83 -5.16 -15.08
N LEU A 310 5.64 -5.60 -14.13
CA LEU A 310 5.24 -6.54 -13.08
C LEU A 310 4.63 -5.78 -11.90
N VAL A 311 3.39 -6.09 -11.57
CA VAL A 311 2.62 -5.46 -10.50
C VAL A 311 2.58 -6.38 -9.28
N ASN A 312 3.00 -5.89 -8.12
CA ASN A 312 2.90 -6.63 -6.86
C ASN A 312 1.42 -6.75 -6.46
N THR A 313 0.84 -7.92 -6.69
CA THR A 313 -0.59 -8.17 -6.47
C THR A 313 -1.00 -7.91 -5.03
N ASP A 314 -0.24 -8.43 -4.06
CA ASP A 314 -0.59 -8.31 -2.63
C ASP A 314 -0.51 -6.86 -2.14
N TYR A 315 0.51 -6.11 -2.61
CA TYR A 315 0.65 -4.68 -2.30
C TYR A 315 -0.57 -3.88 -2.77
N TRP A 316 -0.91 -4.01 -4.05
CA TRP A 316 -1.97 -3.21 -4.66
C TRP A 316 -3.38 -3.67 -4.33
N GLU A 317 -3.58 -4.96 -4.05
CA GLU A 317 -4.84 -5.45 -3.49
C GLU A 317 -5.10 -4.86 -2.10
N THR A 318 -4.07 -4.78 -1.27
CA THR A 318 -4.17 -4.16 0.06
C THR A 318 -4.48 -2.67 -0.04
N ASP A 319 -3.83 -1.94 -0.98
CA ASP A 319 -4.09 -0.52 -1.22
C ASP A 319 -5.51 -0.28 -1.77
N LEU A 320 -5.90 -1.03 -2.81
CA LEU A 320 -7.23 -0.93 -3.39
C LEU A 320 -8.33 -1.24 -2.36
N GLN A 321 -8.19 -2.33 -1.60
CA GLN A 321 -9.17 -2.69 -0.59
C GLN A 321 -9.32 -1.61 0.49
N ALA A 322 -8.24 -0.98 0.89
CA ALA A 322 -8.32 0.12 1.84
C ALA A 322 -9.06 1.34 1.28
N ARG A 323 -8.88 1.64 -0.01
CA ARG A 323 -9.66 2.68 -0.72
C ARG A 323 -11.14 2.30 -0.83
N LEU A 324 -11.45 1.02 -0.94
CA LEU A 324 -12.82 0.50 -0.96
C LEU A 324 -13.50 0.44 0.42
N ASP A 325 -12.79 0.32 1.52
CA ASP A 325 -13.32 0.05 2.88
C ASP A 325 -13.45 1.29 3.80
N GLU A 326 -13.14 2.51 3.34
CA GLU A 326 -13.22 3.74 4.16
C GLU A 326 -12.48 3.68 5.50
N ARG A 327 -11.26 3.19 5.53
CA ARG A 327 -10.54 3.05 6.81
C ARG A 327 -10.14 4.39 7.44
N THR A 328 -9.94 5.42 6.62
CA THR A 328 -9.69 6.79 7.07
C THR A 328 -10.29 7.80 6.08
N PRO A 329 -10.61 9.03 6.51
CA PRO A 329 -11.06 10.09 5.58
C PRO A 329 -10.09 10.31 4.42
N ALA A 330 -8.76 10.27 4.68
CA ALA A 330 -7.75 10.41 3.64
C ALA A 330 -7.74 9.24 2.63
N GLN A 331 -8.20 8.07 3.02
CA GLN A 331 -8.34 6.90 2.15
C GLN A 331 -9.65 6.91 1.38
N ALA A 332 -10.73 7.41 2.00
CA ALA A 332 -12.02 7.59 1.34
C ALA A 332 -11.94 8.58 0.17
N GLU A 333 -11.10 9.61 0.28
CA GLU A 333 -10.85 10.56 -0.81
C GLU A 333 -9.91 10.01 -1.89
N GLY A 334 -9.29 8.85 -1.65
CA GLY A 334 -8.27 8.27 -2.52
C GLY A 334 -8.79 7.64 -3.81
N LEU A 335 -10.09 7.33 -3.91
CA LEU A 335 -10.71 6.76 -5.10
C LEU A 335 -12.13 7.31 -5.28
N GLY A 336 -12.42 7.81 -6.47
CA GLY A 336 -13.75 8.24 -6.91
C GLY A 336 -14.24 7.44 -8.11
N LEU A 337 -15.54 7.46 -8.33
CA LEU A 337 -16.21 6.82 -9.47
C LEU A 337 -17.14 7.83 -10.14
N CYS A 338 -17.11 7.90 -11.46
CA CYS A 338 -18.04 8.72 -12.25
C CYS A 338 -19.51 8.36 -11.98
N VAL A 339 -20.40 9.26 -12.31
CA VAL A 339 -21.87 9.04 -12.20
C VAL A 339 -22.25 7.74 -12.91
N GLY A 340 -23.06 6.95 -12.22
CA GLY A 340 -23.48 5.64 -12.65
C GLY A 340 -24.23 5.58 -13.97
N SER A 341 -24.05 4.48 -14.67
CA SER A 341 -24.77 4.12 -15.90
C SER A 341 -25.35 2.71 -15.77
N GLU A 342 -26.18 2.30 -16.74
CA GLU A 342 -26.54 0.89 -16.89
C GLU A 342 -25.26 0.05 -17.00
N GLY A 343 -25.13 -1.01 -16.19
CA GLY A 343 -23.92 -1.84 -16.12
C GLY A 343 -22.98 -1.52 -14.95
N ASP A 344 -23.19 -0.44 -14.20
CA ASP A 344 -22.39 -0.12 -13.01
C ASP A 344 -22.39 -1.23 -11.97
N ILE A 345 -23.47 -1.99 -11.87
CA ILE A 345 -23.57 -3.07 -10.90
C ILE A 345 -22.52 -4.16 -11.18
N GLU A 346 -22.31 -4.52 -12.45
CA GLU A 346 -21.28 -5.48 -12.85
C GLU A 346 -19.87 -4.99 -12.46
N PHE A 347 -19.57 -3.72 -12.75
CA PHE A 347 -18.30 -3.12 -12.35
C PHE A 347 -18.10 -3.20 -10.82
N LEU A 348 -19.12 -2.84 -10.05
CA LEU A 348 -19.08 -2.86 -8.59
C LEU A 348 -19.00 -4.27 -8.01
N GLU A 349 -19.67 -5.25 -8.65
CA GLU A 349 -19.57 -6.67 -8.28
C GLU A 349 -18.14 -7.19 -8.45
N HIS A 350 -17.47 -6.87 -9.58
CA HIS A 350 -16.06 -7.20 -9.78
C HIS A 350 -15.17 -6.61 -8.68
N LEU A 351 -15.43 -5.36 -8.25
CA LEU A 351 -14.68 -4.72 -7.17
C LEU A 351 -14.85 -5.43 -5.82
N CYS A 352 -16.01 -6.03 -5.58
CA CYS A 352 -16.32 -6.72 -4.33
C CYS A 352 -15.79 -8.17 -4.27
N ASN A 353 -15.37 -8.75 -5.40
CA ASN A 353 -15.02 -10.16 -5.48
C ASN A 353 -13.56 -10.46 -5.07
N ALA A 354 -13.12 -9.92 -3.95
CA ALA A 354 -11.85 -10.29 -3.34
C ALA A 354 -11.96 -10.41 -1.82
N THR A 355 -11.24 -11.34 -1.25
CA THR A 355 -11.15 -11.56 0.20
C THR A 355 -9.76 -12.08 0.56
N ILE A 356 -9.46 -12.06 1.84
CA ILE A 356 -8.22 -12.62 2.36
C ILE A 356 -8.47 -14.01 2.86
N SER A 357 -7.60 -14.94 2.48
CA SER A 357 -7.58 -16.33 2.93
C SER A 357 -6.24 -16.66 3.57
N ASP A 358 -6.28 -17.46 4.63
CA ASP A 358 -5.09 -18.04 5.22
C ASP A 358 -4.51 -19.11 4.27
N SER A 359 -3.22 -19.08 4.08
CA SER A 359 -2.48 -20.06 3.27
C SER A 359 -1.15 -20.39 3.92
N ILE A 360 -0.52 -21.47 3.49
CA ILE A 360 0.81 -21.87 3.95
C ILE A 360 1.74 -21.81 2.73
N ASP A 361 2.88 -21.14 2.87
CA ASP A 361 3.89 -21.11 1.81
C ASP A 361 4.63 -22.46 1.69
N ASN A 362 5.43 -22.62 0.64
CA ASN A 362 6.20 -23.85 0.39
C ASN A 362 7.25 -24.16 1.48
N ARG A 363 7.46 -23.25 2.43
CA ARG A 363 8.38 -23.40 3.57
C ARG A 363 7.64 -23.67 4.88
N GLY A 364 6.29 -23.82 4.83
CA GLY A 364 5.46 -24.06 6.01
C GLY A 364 5.08 -22.80 6.80
N ASN A 365 5.37 -21.61 6.29
CA ASN A 365 5.01 -20.37 6.98
C ASN A 365 3.58 -19.97 6.63
N ALA A 366 2.83 -19.46 7.60
CA ALA A 366 1.52 -18.87 7.38
C ALA A 366 1.64 -17.62 6.50
N LYS A 367 0.86 -17.57 5.44
CA LYS A 367 0.78 -16.46 4.51
C LYS A 367 -0.69 -16.09 4.28
N LEU A 368 -0.98 -14.80 4.32
CA LEU A 368 -2.28 -14.27 3.88
C LEU A 368 -2.24 -14.04 2.38
N LEU A 369 -3.20 -14.59 1.68
CA LEU A 369 -3.34 -14.41 0.24
C LEU A 369 -4.67 -13.74 -0.09
N TRP A 370 -4.63 -12.84 -1.06
CA TRP A 370 -5.83 -12.34 -1.72
C TRP A 370 -6.35 -13.40 -2.69
N VAL A 371 -7.61 -13.77 -2.51
CA VAL A 371 -8.30 -14.75 -3.34
C VAL A 371 -9.65 -14.22 -3.78
N LYS A 372 -10.22 -14.77 -4.83
CA LYS A 372 -11.61 -14.48 -5.19
C LYS A 372 -12.53 -14.89 -4.04
N LYS A 373 -13.48 -14.02 -3.71
CA LYS A 373 -14.52 -14.30 -2.71
C LYS A 373 -15.49 -15.39 -3.20
N ASN A 374 -15.76 -15.34 -4.48
CA ASN A 374 -16.51 -16.35 -5.22
C ASN A 374 -15.72 -16.71 -6.49
N GLU A 375 -15.23 -17.94 -6.59
CA GLU A 375 -14.43 -18.39 -7.74
C GLU A 375 -15.18 -18.36 -9.06
N GLY A 376 -16.50 -18.55 -9.02
CA GLY A 376 -17.37 -18.47 -10.21
C GLY A 376 -17.68 -17.03 -10.66
N ALA A 377 -17.36 -16.02 -9.87
CA ALA A 377 -17.61 -14.63 -10.21
C ALA A 377 -16.34 -13.94 -10.75
N PRO A 378 -16.49 -13.05 -11.75
CA PRO A 378 -15.37 -12.32 -12.31
C PRO A 378 -14.84 -11.25 -11.34
N ASN A 379 -13.57 -10.85 -11.49
CA ASN A 379 -12.93 -9.75 -10.78
C ASN A 379 -12.05 -8.87 -11.70
N ASP A 380 -12.26 -8.97 -12.97
CA ASP A 380 -11.37 -8.44 -14.02
C ASP A 380 -11.27 -6.91 -13.99
N PHE A 381 -12.38 -6.19 -13.72
CA PHE A 381 -12.34 -4.74 -13.50
C PHE A 381 -11.55 -4.37 -12.23
N ARG A 382 -11.55 -5.23 -11.21
CA ARG A 382 -10.74 -5.04 -10.03
C ARG A 382 -9.25 -5.15 -10.37
N ASP A 383 -8.89 -6.12 -11.19
CA ASP A 383 -7.52 -6.32 -11.65
C ASP A 383 -7.07 -5.16 -12.54
N ALA A 384 -7.89 -4.71 -13.49
CA ALA A 384 -7.61 -3.53 -14.29
C ALA A 384 -7.45 -2.27 -13.45
N LEU A 385 -8.32 -2.05 -12.46
CA LEU A 385 -8.23 -0.90 -11.55
C LEU A 385 -6.93 -0.92 -10.73
N ARG A 386 -6.57 -2.08 -10.20
CA ARG A 386 -5.32 -2.29 -9.45
C ARG A 386 -4.09 -1.99 -10.31
N TYR A 387 -4.07 -2.45 -11.56
CA TYR A 387 -2.99 -2.16 -12.49
C TYR A 387 -2.90 -0.67 -12.80
N GLY A 388 -4.02 0.03 -12.91
CA GLY A 388 -4.05 1.47 -13.17
C GLY A 388 -3.48 2.30 -12.02
N LEU A 389 -3.78 1.92 -10.77
CA LEU A 389 -3.19 2.55 -9.59
C LEU A 389 -1.66 2.33 -9.55
N ALA A 390 -1.21 1.11 -9.86
CA ALA A 390 0.21 0.78 -9.94
C ALA A 390 0.92 1.55 -11.05
N LEU A 391 0.28 1.64 -12.21
CA LEU A 391 0.82 2.29 -13.40
C LEU A 391 1.04 3.79 -13.18
N ALA A 392 0.14 4.44 -12.45
CA ALA A 392 0.28 5.85 -12.10
C ALA A 392 1.51 6.12 -11.23
N VAL A 393 1.74 5.28 -10.23
CA VAL A 393 2.93 5.39 -9.36
C VAL A 393 4.19 5.12 -10.16
N ALA A 394 4.20 4.05 -10.97
CA ALA A 394 5.34 3.72 -11.81
C ALA A 394 5.67 4.86 -12.79
N TYR A 395 4.66 5.44 -13.42
CA TYR A 395 4.87 6.56 -14.34
C TYR A 395 5.54 7.75 -13.63
N VAL A 396 5.06 8.14 -12.46
CA VAL A 396 5.61 9.28 -11.70
C VAL A 396 7.03 8.99 -11.21
N ASP A 397 7.28 7.79 -10.70
CA ASP A 397 8.60 7.37 -10.19
C ASP A 397 9.65 7.33 -11.32
N GLU A 398 9.30 6.73 -12.46
CA GLU A 398 10.21 6.57 -13.60
C GLU A 398 10.48 7.89 -14.34
N ASN A 399 9.56 8.86 -14.24
CA ASN A 399 9.72 10.17 -14.88
C ASN A 399 10.25 11.25 -13.93
N GLY A 400 10.57 10.89 -12.69
CA GLY A 400 11.09 11.82 -11.68
C GLY A 400 10.07 12.85 -11.19
N GLY A 401 8.78 12.61 -11.39
CA GLY A 401 7.71 13.47 -10.88
C GLY A 401 6.44 13.44 -11.72
N PHE A 402 5.45 14.19 -11.27
CA PHE A 402 4.18 14.35 -11.99
C PHE A 402 4.37 15.08 -13.32
N PRO A 403 3.57 14.75 -14.35
CA PRO A 403 3.61 15.50 -15.60
C PRO A 403 3.33 16.98 -15.33
N PRO A 404 3.95 17.90 -16.08
CA PRO A 404 3.71 19.34 -15.92
C PRO A 404 2.24 19.65 -16.11
N ARG A 405 1.69 20.60 -15.32
CA ARG A 405 0.35 21.13 -15.59
C ARG A 405 0.37 21.79 -16.97
N MET A 406 -0.42 21.25 -17.88
CA MET A 406 -0.52 21.88 -19.21
C MET A 406 -1.10 23.29 -19.01
N ALA A 407 -0.24 24.31 -19.20
CA ALA A 407 -0.69 25.67 -19.34
C ALA A 407 -1.65 25.74 -20.55
N ILE A 408 -2.73 26.50 -20.42
CA ILE A 408 -3.69 26.74 -21.51
C ILE A 408 -2.92 27.23 -22.73
N GLN A 409 -2.52 26.34 -23.61
CA GLN A 409 -2.00 26.70 -24.93
C GLN A 409 -3.06 26.39 -25.97
N THR A 410 -3.70 27.45 -26.43
CA THR A 410 -4.44 27.46 -27.69
C THR A 410 -3.48 27.23 -28.84
N GLN A 411 -3.21 25.96 -29.17
CA GLN A 411 -2.71 25.64 -30.52
C GLN A 411 -3.04 24.19 -30.90
N ARG A 412 -3.69 24.09 -32.05
CA ARG A 412 -3.86 22.87 -32.83
C ARG A 412 -2.50 22.31 -33.23
N SER A 413 -2.16 21.15 -32.78
CA SER A 413 -1.23 20.28 -33.50
C SER A 413 -1.39 18.84 -33.03
N GLY A 414 -1.27 17.95 -33.97
CA GLY A 414 -1.59 16.52 -33.88
C GLY A 414 -0.94 15.81 -32.72
N ILE A 415 -1.47 14.64 -32.46
CA ILE A 415 -1.01 13.66 -31.47
C ILE A 415 0.52 13.52 -31.62
N HIS A 416 1.26 14.15 -30.73
CA HIS A 416 2.65 13.80 -30.55
C HIS A 416 2.66 12.63 -29.57
N GLY A 417 2.95 11.46 -30.09
CA GLY A 417 3.48 10.35 -29.29
C GLY A 417 4.55 10.91 -28.37
N GLY A 418 4.52 10.49 -27.10
CA GLY A 418 5.39 11.02 -26.06
C GLY A 418 6.82 11.18 -26.58
N GLU A 419 7.39 12.36 -26.35
CA GLU A 419 8.80 12.59 -26.63
C GLU A 419 9.60 11.56 -25.83
N ALA A 420 10.52 10.88 -26.50
CA ALA A 420 11.45 9.99 -25.82
C ALA A 420 12.19 10.78 -24.73
N ARG A 421 12.56 10.12 -23.63
CA ARG A 421 13.44 10.71 -22.62
C ARG A 421 14.67 11.34 -23.27
N PRO A 422 15.30 12.34 -22.65
CA PRO A 422 16.56 12.91 -23.16
C PRO A 422 17.66 11.87 -23.39
N ASP A 423 17.55 10.68 -22.74
CA ASP A 423 18.46 9.54 -22.91
C ASP A 423 18.01 8.55 -23.99
N GLY A 424 16.94 8.84 -24.75
CA GLY A 424 16.44 8.02 -25.87
C GLY A 424 15.66 6.78 -25.46
N ARG A 425 15.38 6.56 -24.16
CA ARG A 425 14.59 5.42 -23.70
C ARG A 425 13.09 5.69 -23.79
N PRO A 426 12.26 4.68 -24.09
CA PRO A 426 10.81 4.86 -24.07
C PRO A 426 10.31 5.17 -22.65
N TRP A 427 9.21 5.90 -22.58
CA TRP A 427 8.45 6.08 -21.35
C TRP A 427 7.74 4.76 -21.01
N LEU A 428 8.14 4.08 -19.95
CA LEU A 428 7.66 2.74 -19.55
C LEU A 428 7.60 1.71 -20.66
#